data_6a44f6d7b81fa0b773057364aea95152
#
_entry.id   6a44f6d7b81fa0b773057364aea95152
#
_cell.length_a   1.000
_cell.length_b   1.000
_cell.length_c   1.000
_cell.angle_alpha   90.00
_cell.angle_beta   90.00
_cell.angle_gamma   90.00
#
_symmetry.space_group_name_H-M   'P 1'
#
loop_
_entity.id
_entity.type
_entity.pdbx_description
1 polymer ?
#
loop_
_entity_poly.entity_id
_entity_poly.type
_entity_poly.pdbx_seq_one_letter_code
_entity_poly.pdbx_strand_id
1 'polypeptide(L)'
;MYVANEGADTVSVLDAASFKRLSNVRVGKMPHNVQVSPDGKLVWVTNNGEPGQAVDTSAHKGMAKGDHDAMGKPGAVWAIDTRSDAVVAKVPVGMHPAHVVVSPDGRFAYVTNGGDNTVSVIDTSAQRLVATIPVGQFPHGLRISPDGKQVYVANLKGGTVSVIDTASQKEIAQIPAGKGPAQVGFTPDGRLILVSLSEENAVAVIDPATRKVIRKVAVGTVPIQLYVTPDSRTLLVANQGTRKKPGRTVSMIDLESFKVAKTVVTGAGAHGVVVDRDGRYAYVTNTYANSVSMIDLKDNKVAKTLPAGKAPNGISVTP
;
A
#
# COMPACT_ATOMS: atom_id res chain seq x y z
N MET A 1 5.37 -10.45 10.44
CA MET A 1 4.96 -10.01 9.10
C MET A 1 3.48 -10.31 8.91
N TYR A 2 2.72 -9.38 8.36
CA TYR A 2 1.26 -9.46 8.20
C TYR A 2 0.87 -9.27 6.74
N VAL A 3 -0.10 -10.08 6.28
CA VAL A 3 -0.56 -10.09 4.88
C VAL A 3 -2.07 -10.03 4.84
N ALA A 4 -2.64 -8.99 4.22
CA ALA A 4 -4.08 -8.88 3.99
C ALA A 4 -4.49 -9.82 2.84
N ASN A 5 -5.40 -10.74 3.11
CA ASN A 5 -5.93 -11.68 2.13
C ASN A 5 -7.35 -11.22 1.73
N GLU A 6 -7.42 -10.39 0.69
CA GLU A 6 -8.64 -9.73 0.25
C GLU A 6 -9.78 -10.70 -0.06
N GLY A 7 -9.46 -11.81 -0.71
CA GLY A 7 -10.46 -12.84 -1.09
C GLY A 7 -10.78 -13.87 -0.01
N ALA A 8 -10.21 -13.74 1.20
CA ALA A 8 -10.41 -14.68 2.32
C ALA A 8 -10.90 -14.00 3.60
N ASP A 9 -11.04 -12.65 3.63
CA ASP A 9 -11.45 -11.89 4.83
C ASP A 9 -10.53 -12.16 6.04
N THR A 10 -9.24 -12.32 5.80
CA THR A 10 -8.24 -12.63 6.84
C THR A 10 -6.96 -11.82 6.70
N VAL A 11 -6.22 -11.73 7.77
CA VAL A 11 -4.79 -11.34 7.79
C VAL A 11 -3.98 -12.56 8.17
N SER A 12 -3.05 -12.99 7.30
CA SER A 12 -2.07 -14.02 7.65
C SER A 12 -0.94 -13.42 8.45
N VAL A 13 -0.57 -14.07 9.55
CA VAL A 13 0.60 -13.76 10.36
C VAL A 13 1.71 -14.73 9.98
N LEU A 14 2.84 -14.20 9.53
CA LEU A 14 3.98 -14.97 9.05
C LEU A 14 5.21 -14.63 9.89
N ASP A 15 5.99 -15.63 10.22
CA ASP A 15 7.33 -15.45 10.78
C ASP A 15 8.31 -15.11 9.65
N ALA A 16 8.96 -13.94 9.73
CA ALA A 16 9.85 -13.47 8.67
C ALA A 16 11.15 -14.27 8.60
N ALA A 17 11.67 -14.75 9.73
CA ALA A 17 12.94 -15.48 9.80
C ALA A 17 12.83 -16.91 9.26
N SER A 18 11.85 -17.67 9.74
CA SER A 18 11.61 -19.04 9.29
C SER A 18 10.82 -19.10 7.98
N PHE A 19 10.17 -17.98 7.60
CA PHE A 19 9.25 -17.88 6.48
C PHE A 19 8.14 -18.95 6.56
N LYS A 20 7.49 -19.02 7.74
CA LYS A 20 6.36 -19.92 7.99
C LYS A 20 5.12 -19.12 8.43
N ARG A 21 3.94 -19.64 8.10
CA ARG A 21 2.69 -19.07 8.60
C ARG A 21 2.46 -19.49 10.03
N LEU A 22 2.22 -18.52 10.91
CA LEU A 22 1.94 -18.72 12.33
C LEU A 22 0.43 -18.84 12.58
N SER A 23 -0.35 -17.87 12.06
CA SER A 23 -1.79 -17.82 12.28
C SER A 23 -2.52 -17.14 11.11
N ASN A 24 -3.85 -17.13 11.16
CA ASN A 24 -4.73 -16.29 10.34
C ASN A 24 -5.75 -15.61 11.27
N VAL A 25 -5.74 -14.30 11.26
CA VAL A 25 -6.70 -13.47 11.99
C VAL A 25 -7.89 -13.16 11.10
N ARG A 26 -9.10 -13.43 11.56
CA ARG A 26 -10.32 -13.06 10.86
C ARG A 26 -10.59 -11.57 11.01
N VAL A 27 -10.83 -10.87 9.90
CA VAL A 27 -11.07 -9.42 9.85
C VAL A 27 -12.37 -9.10 9.10
N GLY A 28 -12.59 -7.83 8.77
CA GLY A 28 -13.73 -7.41 7.95
C GLY A 28 -13.64 -7.92 6.51
N LYS A 29 -14.60 -7.50 5.69
CA LYS A 29 -14.70 -7.90 4.29
C LYS A 29 -13.65 -7.25 3.42
N MET A 30 -13.07 -8.05 2.52
CA MET A 30 -12.11 -7.59 1.53
C MET A 30 -11.01 -6.69 2.13
N PRO A 31 -10.20 -7.22 3.09
CA PRO A 31 -9.08 -6.46 3.64
C PRO A 31 -8.09 -6.12 2.52
N HIS A 32 -7.76 -4.82 2.37
CA HIS A 32 -6.94 -4.38 1.24
C HIS A 32 -5.50 -4.14 1.63
N ASN A 33 -5.27 -3.38 2.71
CA ASN A 33 -3.92 -3.05 3.15
C ASN A 33 -3.75 -3.29 4.64
N VAL A 34 -2.50 -3.51 5.03
CA VAL A 34 -2.07 -3.65 6.43
C VAL A 34 -0.87 -2.76 6.70
N GLN A 35 -0.82 -2.17 7.89
CA GLN A 35 0.33 -1.40 8.38
C GLN A 35 0.57 -1.70 9.85
N VAL A 36 1.78 -2.14 10.18
CA VAL A 36 2.23 -2.27 11.57
C VAL A 36 2.52 -0.88 12.13
N SER A 37 2.09 -0.61 13.36
CA SER A 37 2.41 0.63 14.06
C SER A 37 3.92 0.76 14.32
N PRO A 38 4.47 1.99 14.44
CA PRO A 38 5.91 2.20 14.66
C PRO A 38 6.48 1.51 15.91
N ASP A 39 5.65 1.32 16.94
CA ASP A 39 6.02 0.62 18.17
C ASP A 39 5.85 -0.92 18.09
N GLY A 40 5.38 -1.41 16.93
CA GLY A 40 5.20 -2.83 16.66
C GLY A 40 4.02 -3.49 17.39
N LYS A 41 3.17 -2.74 18.13
CA LYS A 41 2.13 -3.32 19.00
C LYS A 41 0.80 -3.57 18.28
N LEU A 42 0.49 -2.79 17.26
CA LEU A 42 -0.77 -2.88 16.53
C LEU A 42 -0.53 -3.08 15.04
N VAL A 43 -1.46 -3.80 14.40
CA VAL A 43 -1.59 -3.87 12.96
C VAL A 43 -2.91 -3.24 12.56
N TRP A 44 -2.86 -2.19 11.76
CA TRP A 44 -4.02 -1.53 11.21
C TRP A 44 -4.37 -2.13 9.86
N VAL A 45 -5.66 -2.48 9.65
CA VAL A 45 -6.16 -3.19 8.47
C VAL A 45 -7.35 -2.45 7.89
N THR A 46 -7.29 -2.07 6.62
CA THR A 46 -8.42 -1.51 5.90
C THR A 46 -9.36 -2.63 5.44
N ASN A 47 -10.66 -2.45 5.65
CA ASN A 47 -11.69 -3.42 5.25
C ASN A 47 -12.81 -2.69 4.51
N ASN A 48 -13.24 -3.22 3.36
CA ASN A 48 -14.30 -2.65 2.53
C ASN A 48 -15.73 -2.94 3.04
N GLY A 49 -15.88 -3.64 4.16
CA GLY A 49 -17.16 -3.90 4.81
C GLY A 49 -17.03 -4.78 6.03
N GLU A 50 -18.15 -4.96 6.73
CA GLU A 50 -18.27 -5.83 7.90
C GLU A 50 -18.64 -7.26 7.47
N PRO A 51 -18.34 -8.29 8.30
CA PRO A 51 -18.80 -9.67 8.04
C PRO A 51 -20.31 -9.74 7.83
N GLY A 52 -20.75 -10.41 6.77
CA GLY A 52 -22.19 -10.55 6.42
C GLY A 52 -22.76 -9.41 5.57
N GLN A 53 -22.03 -8.34 5.31
CA GLN A 53 -22.44 -7.28 4.39
C GLN A 53 -22.08 -7.65 2.93
N ALA A 54 -22.94 -7.26 1.99
CA ALA A 54 -22.59 -7.24 0.58
C ALA A 54 -21.58 -6.11 0.34
N VAL A 55 -20.47 -6.41 -0.34
CA VAL A 55 -19.45 -5.44 -0.72
C VAL A 55 -19.48 -5.28 -2.23
N ASP A 56 -19.53 -4.05 -2.70
CA ASP A 56 -19.36 -3.75 -4.11
C ASP A 56 -17.91 -4.07 -4.52
N THR A 57 -17.76 -5.00 -5.45
CA THR A 57 -16.47 -5.44 -5.99
C THR A 57 -16.14 -4.77 -7.33
N SER A 58 -17.00 -3.88 -7.83
CA SER A 58 -16.85 -3.28 -9.16
C SER A 58 -15.57 -2.46 -9.29
N ALA A 59 -15.20 -1.74 -8.23
CA ALA A 59 -13.96 -0.96 -8.17
C ALA A 59 -12.68 -1.81 -8.30
N HIS A 60 -12.76 -3.11 -8.01
CA HIS A 60 -11.64 -4.06 -8.06
C HIS A 60 -11.62 -4.91 -9.33
N LYS A 61 -12.67 -4.83 -10.14
CA LYS A 61 -12.72 -5.48 -11.45
C LYS A 61 -12.07 -4.58 -12.49
N GLY A 62 -10.72 -4.62 -12.55
CA GLY A 62 -9.94 -4.06 -13.65
C GLY A 62 -10.57 -2.82 -14.28
N MET A 63 -10.60 -1.71 -13.56
CA MET A 63 -10.91 -0.32 -13.99
C MET A 63 -11.74 -0.19 -15.28
N ALA A 64 -12.86 -0.88 -15.39
CA ALA A 64 -13.83 -0.66 -16.47
C ALA A 64 -14.80 0.44 -16.04
N LYS A 65 -15.06 1.34 -16.97
CA LYS A 65 -15.94 2.51 -16.85
C LYS A 65 -17.29 2.19 -16.20
N GLY A 66 -17.66 3.05 -15.24
CA GLY A 66 -19.04 3.47 -14.99
C GLY A 66 -19.92 2.45 -14.27
N ASP A 67 -20.00 2.61 -12.95
CA ASP A 67 -21.26 2.47 -12.22
C ASP A 67 -21.10 3.17 -10.87
N HIS A 68 -21.48 4.45 -10.83
CA HIS A 68 -21.49 5.24 -9.59
C HIS A 68 -22.71 4.93 -8.70
N ASP A 69 -23.63 4.05 -9.13
CA ASP A 69 -24.91 3.85 -8.45
C ASP A 69 -24.97 2.68 -7.48
N ALA A 70 -23.90 1.89 -7.35
CA ALA A 70 -23.76 0.88 -6.30
C ALA A 70 -22.77 1.33 -5.25
N MET A 71 -22.98 2.51 -4.68
CA MET A 71 -22.17 3.03 -3.58
C MET A 71 -22.40 2.15 -2.34
N GLY A 72 -21.44 1.28 -2.09
CA GLY A 72 -21.42 0.37 -0.95
C GLY A 72 -21.49 1.12 0.39
N LYS A 73 -21.72 0.37 1.46
CA LYS A 73 -21.67 0.92 2.81
C LYS A 73 -20.25 1.38 3.15
N PRO A 74 -20.10 2.37 4.06
CA PRO A 74 -18.79 2.77 4.57
C PRO A 74 -17.97 1.54 5.04
N GLY A 75 -16.67 1.60 4.80
CA GLY A 75 -15.74 0.59 5.30
C GLY A 75 -15.27 0.89 6.71
N ALA A 76 -14.30 0.10 7.18
CA ALA A 76 -13.73 0.27 8.51
C ALA A 76 -12.24 -0.04 8.51
N VAL A 77 -11.52 0.54 9.45
CA VAL A 77 -10.16 0.15 9.78
C VAL A 77 -10.16 -0.59 11.11
N TRP A 78 -9.58 -1.79 11.11
CA TRP A 78 -9.49 -2.61 12.32
C TRP A 78 -8.06 -2.60 12.83
N ALA A 79 -7.89 -2.65 14.16
CA ALA A 79 -6.60 -2.83 14.80
C ALA A 79 -6.49 -4.22 15.42
N ILE A 80 -5.38 -4.89 15.16
CA ILE A 80 -5.03 -6.20 15.71
C ILE A 80 -3.85 -6.01 16.65
N ASP A 81 -3.95 -6.52 17.88
CA ASP A 81 -2.82 -6.58 18.82
C ASP A 81 -1.83 -7.67 18.38
N THR A 82 -0.55 -7.30 18.23
CA THR A 82 0.47 -8.18 17.65
C THR A 82 0.91 -9.33 18.56
N ARG A 83 0.61 -9.28 19.87
CA ARG A 83 0.98 -10.34 20.82
C ARG A 83 -0.08 -11.41 20.95
N SER A 84 -1.35 -10.99 20.85
CA SER A 84 -2.49 -11.88 21.04
C SER A 84 -3.20 -12.28 19.74
N ASP A 85 -2.87 -11.63 18.62
CA ASP A 85 -3.60 -11.72 17.33
C ASP A 85 -5.10 -11.36 17.45
N ALA A 86 -5.49 -10.67 18.53
CA ALA A 86 -6.87 -10.26 18.74
C ALA A 86 -7.20 -8.93 18.06
N VAL A 87 -8.41 -8.84 17.50
CA VAL A 87 -8.95 -7.55 17.03
C VAL A 87 -9.34 -6.73 18.26
N VAL A 88 -8.69 -5.56 18.44
CA VAL A 88 -8.88 -4.69 19.62
C VAL A 88 -9.63 -3.40 19.30
N ALA A 89 -9.74 -3.02 18.03
CA ALA A 89 -10.49 -1.85 17.61
C ALA A 89 -11.12 -2.05 16.23
N LYS A 90 -12.24 -1.33 16.00
CA LYS A 90 -12.95 -1.22 14.73
C LYS A 90 -13.39 0.22 14.57
N VAL A 91 -12.78 0.96 13.67
CA VAL A 91 -13.04 2.38 13.44
C VAL A 91 -13.72 2.55 12.09
N PRO A 92 -15.00 3.01 12.04
CA PRO A 92 -15.66 3.33 10.78
C PRO A 92 -14.92 4.46 10.05
N VAL A 93 -14.80 4.32 8.73
CA VAL A 93 -14.20 5.31 7.81
C VAL A 93 -15.09 5.52 6.60
N GLY A 94 -14.59 6.18 5.56
CA GLY A 94 -15.35 6.38 4.32
C GLY A 94 -15.49 5.13 3.45
N MET A 95 -15.97 5.33 2.23
CA MET A 95 -16.23 4.26 1.25
C MET A 95 -14.96 3.83 0.53
N HIS A 96 -14.83 2.53 0.28
CA HIS A 96 -13.66 1.91 -0.38
C HIS A 96 -12.33 2.32 0.27
N PRO A 97 -12.13 2.06 1.59
CA PRO A 97 -10.84 2.31 2.21
C PRO A 97 -9.77 1.41 1.59
N ALA A 98 -8.73 2.04 1.02
CA ALA A 98 -7.67 1.31 0.32
C ALA A 98 -6.45 1.12 1.23
N HIS A 99 -5.72 2.17 1.53
CA HIS A 99 -4.49 2.09 2.29
C HIS A 99 -4.59 2.80 3.63
N VAL A 100 -3.81 2.33 4.60
CA VAL A 100 -3.59 2.94 5.91
C VAL A 100 -2.11 3.15 6.14
N VAL A 101 -1.74 4.28 6.75
CA VAL A 101 -0.39 4.57 7.23
C VAL A 101 -0.45 5.21 8.61
N VAL A 102 0.44 4.80 9.51
CA VAL A 102 0.51 5.35 10.88
C VAL A 102 1.64 6.38 10.93
N SER A 103 1.39 7.52 11.60
CA SER A 103 2.41 8.55 11.81
C SER A 103 3.62 8.00 12.58
N PRO A 104 4.85 8.55 12.36
CA PRO A 104 6.06 8.06 13.03
C PRO A 104 5.99 8.10 14.55
N ASP A 105 5.24 9.07 15.12
CA ASP A 105 4.98 9.19 16.55
C ASP A 105 3.89 8.25 17.07
N GLY A 106 3.26 7.48 16.17
CA GLY A 106 2.19 6.54 16.47
C GLY A 106 0.83 7.18 16.79
N ARG A 107 0.68 8.52 16.76
CA ARG A 107 -0.53 9.22 17.24
C ARG A 107 -1.70 9.17 16.28
N PHE A 108 -1.44 9.18 14.98
CA PHE A 108 -2.49 9.22 13.97
C PHE A 108 -2.31 8.11 12.93
N ALA A 109 -3.42 7.55 12.48
CA ALA A 109 -3.49 6.72 11.29
C ALA A 109 -4.28 7.47 10.20
N TYR A 110 -3.74 7.52 8.99
CA TYR A 110 -4.35 8.12 7.81
C TYR A 110 -4.84 7.03 6.88
N VAL A 111 -6.07 7.15 6.40
CA VAL A 111 -6.74 6.12 5.59
C VAL A 111 -7.33 6.74 4.34
N THR A 112 -6.98 6.26 3.18
CA THR A 112 -7.60 6.69 1.92
C THR A 112 -8.97 6.06 1.75
N ASN A 113 -9.97 6.87 1.38
CA ASN A 113 -11.33 6.45 1.06
C ASN A 113 -11.57 6.73 -0.43
N GLY A 114 -11.34 5.73 -1.28
CA GLY A 114 -11.41 5.88 -2.74
C GLY A 114 -12.79 6.29 -3.24
N GLY A 115 -13.85 5.81 -2.60
CA GLY A 115 -15.23 6.12 -2.98
C GLY A 115 -15.67 7.55 -2.64
N ASP A 116 -15.06 8.15 -1.60
CA ASP A 116 -15.46 9.49 -1.11
C ASP A 116 -14.51 10.61 -1.52
N ASN A 117 -13.38 10.29 -2.16
CA ASN A 117 -12.31 11.24 -2.46
C ASN A 117 -11.78 11.95 -1.19
N THR A 118 -11.60 11.19 -0.11
CA THR A 118 -11.16 11.72 1.18
C THR A 118 -10.06 10.87 1.80
N VAL A 119 -9.40 11.44 2.81
CA VAL A 119 -8.54 10.74 3.77
C VAL A 119 -9.15 10.88 5.17
N SER A 120 -9.42 9.75 5.82
CA SER A 120 -9.79 9.69 7.23
C SER A 120 -8.55 9.80 8.11
N VAL A 121 -8.63 10.58 9.20
CA VAL A 121 -7.60 10.68 10.24
C VAL A 121 -8.14 10.05 11.52
N ILE A 122 -7.46 9.04 12.02
CA ILE A 122 -7.83 8.28 13.22
C ILE A 122 -6.83 8.62 14.32
N ASP A 123 -7.32 9.01 15.50
CA ASP A 123 -6.51 9.02 16.73
C ASP A 123 -6.32 7.57 17.17
N THR A 124 -5.07 7.09 17.17
CA THR A 124 -4.75 5.69 17.43
C THR A 124 -4.97 5.30 18.89
N SER A 125 -4.78 6.23 19.82
CA SER A 125 -4.95 6.00 21.25
C SER A 125 -6.44 5.98 21.64
N ALA A 126 -7.20 6.91 21.10
CA ALA A 126 -8.66 6.99 21.32
C ALA A 126 -9.45 6.03 20.42
N GLN A 127 -8.79 5.44 19.39
CA GLN A 127 -9.36 4.51 18.42
C GLN A 127 -10.63 5.06 17.75
N ARG A 128 -10.60 6.33 17.35
CA ARG A 128 -11.73 7.03 16.74
C ARG A 128 -11.31 7.96 15.61
N LEU A 129 -12.23 8.17 14.68
CA LEU A 129 -12.11 9.18 13.63
C LEU A 129 -12.08 10.58 14.24
N VAL A 130 -11.11 11.41 13.86
CA VAL A 130 -10.97 12.79 14.35
C VAL A 130 -11.04 13.83 13.24
N ALA A 131 -10.76 13.46 12.00
CA ALA A 131 -10.90 14.35 10.85
C ALA A 131 -11.15 13.56 9.55
N THR A 132 -11.76 14.24 8.58
CA THR A 132 -11.89 13.76 7.19
C THR A 132 -11.42 14.88 6.27
N ILE A 133 -10.43 14.60 5.44
CA ILE A 133 -9.74 15.59 4.61
C ILE A 133 -10.09 15.32 3.15
N PRO A 134 -10.74 16.25 2.42
CA PRO A 134 -10.93 16.14 0.99
C PRO A 134 -9.59 16.11 0.24
N VAL A 135 -9.48 15.26 -0.79
CA VAL A 135 -8.29 15.10 -1.65
C VAL A 135 -8.71 14.92 -3.12
N GLY A 136 -7.78 14.57 -3.98
CA GLY A 136 -8.10 14.31 -5.39
C GLY A 136 -8.93 13.05 -5.62
N GLN A 137 -9.26 12.77 -6.89
CA GLN A 137 -10.20 11.70 -7.28
C GLN A 137 -9.63 10.30 -7.06
N PHE A 138 -10.39 9.46 -6.35
CA PHE A 138 -10.10 8.06 -6.05
C PHE A 138 -8.73 7.90 -5.39
N PRO A 139 -8.52 8.43 -4.16
CA PRO A 139 -7.28 8.23 -3.42
C PRO A 139 -7.07 6.75 -3.12
N HIS A 140 -5.85 6.25 -3.35
CA HIS A 140 -5.49 4.84 -3.21
C HIS A 140 -4.29 4.67 -2.28
N GLY A 141 -3.06 4.72 -2.79
CA GLY A 141 -1.87 4.59 -1.97
C GLY A 141 -1.49 5.90 -1.27
N LEU A 142 -0.97 5.81 -0.06
CA LEU A 142 -0.46 6.96 0.67
C LEU A 142 0.81 6.62 1.44
N ARG A 143 1.62 7.66 1.74
CA ARG A 143 2.80 7.59 2.62
C ARG A 143 2.98 8.89 3.36
N ILE A 144 3.53 8.79 4.56
CA ILE A 144 3.97 9.95 5.36
C ILE A 144 5.42 10.25 4.98
N SER A 145 5.76 11.53 4.85
CA SER A 145 7.14 11.97 4.63
C SER A 145 8.04 11.52 5.80
N PRO A 146 9.34 11.28 5.56
CA PRO A 146 10.25 10.82 6.61
C PRO A 146 10.32 11.71 7.85
N ASP A 147 10.09 13.03 7.70
CA ASP A 147 10.02 13.99 8.80
C ASP A 147 8.66 14.03 9.52
N GLY A 148 7.69 13.23 9.07
CA GLY A 148 6.35 13.14 9.64
C GLY A 148 5.42 14.33 9.39
N LYS A 149 5.85 15.35 8.63
CA LYS A 149 5.11 16.61 8.49
C LYS A 149 4.06 16.59 7.40
N GLN A 150 4.14 15.69 6.44
CA GLN A 150 3.24 15.65 5.30
C GLN A 150 2.82 14.21 4.97
N VAL A 151 1.56 14.06 4.53
CA VAL A 151 1.06 12.81 3.93
C VAL A 151 0.86 13.05 2.44
N TYR A 152 1.42 12.17 1.64
CA TYR A 152 1.25 12.19 0.20
C TYR A 152 0.30 11.07 -0.22
N VAL A 153 -0.68 11.40 -1.08
CA VAL A 153 -1.79 10.53 -1.45
C VAL A 153 -1.87 10.42 -2.96
N ALA A 154 -1.75 9.22 -3.49
CA ALA A 154 -1.91 8.95 -4.92
C ALA A 154 -3.39 8.93 -5.29
N ASN A 155 -3.84 9.86 -6.14
CA ASN A 155 -5.21 9.98 -6.60
C ASN A 155 -5.35 9.25 -7.94
N LEU A 156 -5.74 7.98 -7.89
CA LEU A 156 -5.68 7.03 -9.00
C LEU A 156 -6.42 7.51 -10.25
N LYS A 157 -7.62 8.08 -10.09
CA LYS A 157 -8.41 8.63 -11.20
C LYS A 157 -8.10 10.09 -11.49
N GLY A 158 -7.56 10.82 -10.51
CA GLY A 158 -7.22 12.24 -10.63
C GLY A 158 -5.92 12.53 -11.38
N GLY A 159 -5.03 11.53 -11.52
CA GLY A 159 -3.72 11.73 -12.14
C GLY A 159 -2.77 12.60 -11.31
N THR A 160 -3.07 12.83 -10.04
CA THR A 160 -2.35 13.73 -9.13
C THR A 160 -1.89 13.02 -7.86
N VAL A 161 -1.00 13.68 -7.13
CA VAL A 161 -0.66 13.34 -5.74
C VAL A 161 -1.07 14.50 -4.85
N SER A 162 -1.99 14.28 -3.92
CA SER A 162 -2.36 15.26 -2.89
C SER A 162 -1.31 15.29 -1.80
N VAL A 163 -1.03 16.49 -1.28
CA VAL A 163 -0.13 16.73 -0.15
C VAL A 163 -0.94 17.27 1.01
N ILE A 164 -0.98 16.54 2.11
CA ILE A 164 -1.67 16.92 3.35
C ILE A 164 -0.61 17.35 4.36
N ASP A 165 -0.79 18.50 4.98
CA ASP A 165 -0.01 18.93 6.13
C ASP A 165 -0.55 18.27 7.41
N THR A 166 0.32 17.58 8.16
CA THR A 166 -0.11 16.79 9.32
C THR A 166 -0.50 17.62 10.52
N ALA A 167 0.05 18.84 10.65
CA ALA A 167 -0.26 19.74 11.77
C ALA A 167 -1.64 20.40 11.61
N SER A 168 -1.95 20.91 10.42
CA SER A 168 -3.23 21.54 10.12
C SER A 168 -4.31 20.54 9.69
N GLN A 169 -3.94 19.31 9.32
CA GLN A 169 -4.82 18.28 8.76
C GLN A 169 -5.60 18.79 7.53
N LYS A 170 -4.91 19.49 6.63
CA LYS A 170 -5.49 20.04 5.40
C LYS A 170 -4.64 19.66 4.18
N GLU A 171 -5.31 19.50 3.05
CA GLU A 171 -4.60 19.44 1.76
C GLU A 171 -3.99 20.82 1.46
N ILE A 172 -2.70 20.85 1.17
CA ILE A 172 -1.94 22.08 0.90
C ILE A 172 -1.45 22.17 -0.55
N ALA A 173 -1.50 21.07 -1.29
CA ALA A 173 -1.12 21.03 -2.71
C ALA A 173 -1.63 19.77 -3.40
N GLN A 174 -1.78 19.85 -4.74
CA GLN A 174 -1.88 18.70 -5.63
C GLN A 174 -0.79 18.75 -6.68
N ILE A 175 -0.08 17.66 -6.87
CA ILE A 175 1.04 17.52 -7.81
C ILE A 175 0.57 16.71 -9.01
N PRO A 176 0.55 17.23 -10.24
CA PRO A 176 0.31 16.43 -11.43
C PRO A 176 1.41 15.36 -11.57
N ALA A 177 1.06 14.08 -11.49
CA ALA A 177 2.02 12.98 -11.52
C ALA A 177 2.01 12.20 -12.84
N GLY A 178 0.82 12.00 -13.42
CA GLY A 178 0.61 11.18 -14.60
C GLY A 178 -0.64 10.30 -14.47
N LYS A 179 -0.83 9.33 -15.38
CA LYS A 179 -2.04 8.52 -15.41
C LYS A 179 -1.96 7.32 -14.45
N GLY A 180 -2.99 7.15 -13.66
CA GLY A 180 -3.14 6.03 -12.74
C GLY A 180 -2.10 5.98 -11.62
N PRO A 181 -1.85 7.10 -10.86
CA PRO A 181 -0.99 7.05 -9.69
C PRO A 181 -1.60 6.11 -8.66
N ALA A 182 -0.90 4.99 -8.36
CA ALA A 182 -1.44 3.94 -7.51
C ALA A 182 -0.82 3.96 -6.10
N GLN A 183 0.48 4.22 -5.97
CA GLN A 183 1.18 4.27 -4.69
C GLN A 183 2.22 5.38 -4.69
N VAL A 184 2.45 5.95 -3.49
CA VAL A 184 3.53 6.89 -3.20
C VAL A 184 4.56 6.21 -2.32
N GLY A 185 5.84 6.52 -2.52
CA GLY A 185 6.95 6.16 -1.65
C GLY A 185 7.93 7.32 -1.52
N PHE A 186 8.77 7.23 -0.51
CA PHE A 186 9.89 8.14 -0.29
C PHE A 186 11.20 7.37 -0.27
N THR A 187 12.29 8.02 -0.67
CA THR A 187 13.60 7.58 -0.20
C THR A 187 13.70 7.85 1.30
N PRO A 188 14.31 6.94 2.10
CA PRO A 188 14.49 7.16 3.55
C PRO A 188 15.16 8.48 3.92
N ASP A 189 16.05 8.99 3.06
CA ASP A 189 16.70 10.30 3.22
C ASP A 189 15.82 11.51 2.82
N GLY A 190 14.58 11.25 2.34
CA GLY A 190 13.61 12.27 1.97
C GLY A 190 13.92 13.04 0.68
N ARG A 191 14.95 12.66 -0.08
CA ARG A 191 15.36 13.40 -1.29
C ARG A 191 14.43 13.21 -2.48
N LEU A 192 13.70 12.12 -2.55
CA LEU A 192 12.83 11.79 -3.68
C LEU A 192 11.46 11.30 -3.21
N ILE A 193 10.44 11.68 -3.97
CA ILE A 193 9.11 11.09 -3.93
C ILE A 193 8.94 10.23 -5.17
N LEU A 194 8.44 9.01 -5.00
CA LEU A 194 8.31 8.00 -6.03
C LEU A 194 6.85 7.60 -6.15
N VAL A 195 6.32 7.59 -7.36
CA VAL A 195 4.89 7.32 -7.60
C VAL A 195 4.74 6.28 -8.72
N SER A 196 4.13 5.14 -8.42
CA SER A 196 3.79 4.17 -9.46
C SER A 196 2.62 4.69 -10.31
N LEU A 197 2.77 4.65 -11.63
CA LEU A 197 1.78 5.06 -12.62
C LEU A 197 1.24 3.81 -13.34
N SER A 198 0.15 3.26 -12.82
CA SER A 198 -0.37 1.96 -13.25
C SER A 198 -0.85 1.94 -14.70
N GLU A 199 -1.30 3.07 -15.23
CA GLU A 199 -1.77 3.20 -16.62
C GLU A 199 -0.66 3.60 -17.61
N GLU A 200 0.52 4.04 -17.09
CA GLU A 200 1.66 4.41 -17.93
C GLU A 200 2.77 3.33 -17.91
N ASN A 201 2.65 2.30 -17.06
CA ASN A 201 3.70 1.31 -16.83
C ASN A 201 5.04 1.97 -16.46
N ALA A 202 4.99 2.95 -15.58
CA ALA A 202 6.12 3.76 -15.20
C ALA A 202 6.12 4.10 -13.70
N VAL A 203 7.24 4.62 -13.23
CA VAL A 203 7.36 5.32 -11.95
C VAL A 203 7.69 6.78 -12.24
N ALA A 204 6.91 7.70 -11.69
CA ALA A 204 7.27 9.12 -11.65
C ALA A 204 8.19 9.38 -10.45
N VAL A 205 9.26 10.13 -10.69
CA VAL A 205 10.18 10.65 -9.68
C VAL A 205 9.86 12.12 -9.50
N ILE A 206 9.54 12.53 -8.29
CA ILE A 206 9.16 13.90 -7.94
C ILE A 206 10.20 14.47 -6.99
N ASP A 207 10.64 15.68 -7.26
CA ASP A 207 11.45 16.48 -6.35
C ASP A 207 10.54 17.09 -5.26
N PRO A 208 10.75 16.78 -3.97
CA PRO A 208 9.91 17.30 -2.89
C PRO A 208 9.99 18.81 -2.70
N ALA A 209 11.12 19.44 -3.03
CA ALA A 209 11.30 20.88 -2.87
C ALA A 209 10.50 21.69 -3.91
N THR A 210 10.49 21.24 -5.16
CA THR A 210 9.79 21.91 -6.25
C THR A 210 8.38 21.36 -6.49
N ARG A 211 8.09 20.17 -5.96
CA ARG A 211 6.85 19.40 -6.19
C ARG A 211 6.59 19.15 -7.68
N LYS A 212 7.64 18.90 -8.44
CA LYS A 212 7.54 18.61 -9.89
C LYS A 212 8.06 17.22 -10.22
N VAL A 213 7.44 16.60 -11.20
CA VAL A 213 7.99 15.37 -11.81
C VAL A 213 9.26 15.73 -12.54
N ILE A 214 10.40 15.18 -12.10
CA ILE A 214 11.71 15.40 -12.71
C ILE A 214 12.10 14.27 -13.67
N ARG A 215 11.46 13.11 -13.55
CA ARG A 215 11.73 11.95 -14.40
C ARG A 215 10.57 10.95 -14.36
N LYS A 216 10.44 10.16 -15.44
CA LYS A 216 9.65 8.93 -15.46
C LYS A 216 10.54 7.76 -15.87
N VAL A 217 10.41 6.63 -15.16
CA VAL A 217 11.18 5.39 -15.40
C VAL A 217 10.20 4.31 -15.82
N ALA A 218 10.37 3.76 -17.02
CA ALA A 218 9.54 2.65 -17.51
C ALA A 218 9.79 1.36 -16.69
N VAL A 219 8.73 0.64 -16.33
CA VAL A 219 8.76 -0.61 -15.56
C VAL A 219 7.86 -1.67 -16.20
N GLY A 220 7.53 -2.73 -15.49
CA GLY A 220 6.59 -3.74 -15.97
C GLY A 220 5.14 -3.24 -16.01
N THR A 221 4.22 -4.13 -16.44
CA THR A 221 2.81 -3.78 -16.67
C THR A 221 2.03 -3.60 -15.38
N VAL A 222 1.24 -2.52 -15.32
CA VAL A 222 0.37 -2.17 -14.18
C VAL A 222 1.16 -2.20 -12.87
N PRO A 223 2.18 -1.31 -12.69
CA PRO A 223 2.88 -1.18 -11.42
C PRO A 223 1.91 -0.67 -10.34
N ILE A 224 1.90 -1.34 -9.19
CA ILE A 224 1.03 -0.97 -8.06
C ILE A 224 1.88 -0.50 -6.88
N GLN A 225 2.33 -1.39 -6.01
CA GLN A 225 3.11 -0.96 -4.86
C GLN A 225 4.59 -0.84 -5.17
N LEU A 226 5.24 0.03 -4.40
CA LEU A 226 6.66 0.28 -4.48
C LEU A 226 7.25 0.45 -3.07
N TYR A 227 8.53 0.13 -2.94
CA TYR A 227 9.26 0.26 -1.68
C TYR A 227 10.73 0.54 -1.95
N VAL A 228 11.33 1.48 -1.20
CA VAL A 228 12.74 1.83 -1.31
C VAL A 228 13.53 1.06 -0.26
N THR A 229 14.71 0.57 -0.62
CA THR A 229 15.64 -0.06 0.32
C THR A 229 16.12 0.93 1.39
N PRO A 230 16.46 0.46 2.62
CA PRO A 230 16.87 1.34 3.72
C PRO A 230 18.07 2.25 3.41
N ASP A 231 18.93 1.83 2.48
CA ASP A 231 20.10 2.60 2.03
C ASP A 231 19.76 3.69 0.99
N SER A 232 18.50 3.89 0.65
CA SER A 232 18.01 4.85 -0.35
C SER A 232 18.53 4.61 -1.79
N ARG A 233 19.05 3.42 -2.12
CA ARG A 233 19.68 3.16 -3.43
C ARG A 233 18.80 2.45 -4.42
N THR A 234 17.93 1.58 -3.95
CA THR A 234 17.12 0.74 -4.84
C THR A 234 15.64 0.90 -4.57
N LEU A 235 14.86 1.12 -5.63
CA LEU A 235 13.41 1.08 -5.59
C LEU A 235 12.91 -0.23 -6.17
N LEU A 236 12.11 -0.95 -5.40
CA LEU A 236 11.39 -2.13 -5.84
C LEU A 236 9.98 -1.74 -6.26
N VAL A 237 9.53 -2.21 -7.42
CA VAL A 237 8.20 -1.92 -7.98
C VAL A 237 7.51 -3.23 -8.36
N ALA A 238 6.39 -3.52 -7.72
CA ALA A 238 5.58 -4.70 -8.01
C ALA A 238 4.71 -4.47 -9.25
N ASN A 239 4.90 -5.27 -10.29
CA ASN A 239 4.19 -5.16 -11.56
C ASN A 239 3.08 -6.22 -11.60
N GLN A 240 1.85 -5.80 -11.26
CA GLN A 240 0.72 -6.72 -11.06
C GLN A 240 0.16 -7.28 -12.36
N GLY A 241 0.20 -6.49 -13.44
CA GLY A 241 -0.54 -6.83 -14.64
C GLY A 241 -2.04 -6.82 -14.40
N THR A 242 -2.77 -7.57 -15.24
CA THR A 242 -4.22 -7.77 -15.10
C THR A 242 -4.55 -9.25 -14.86
N ARG A 243 -5.77 -9.59 -14.44
CA ARG A 243 -6.20 -11.01 -14.34
C ARG A 243 -6.05 -11.77 -15.68
N LYS A 244 -6.31 -11.10 -16.81
CA LYS A 244 -6.18 -11.71 -18.16
C LYS A 244 -4.73 -11.85 -18.59
N LYS A 245 -3.86 -10.93 -18.17
CA LYS A 245 -2.41 -10.91 -18.44
C LYS A 245 -1.65 -10.61 -17.14
N PRO A 246 -1.50 -11.61 -16.25
CA PRO A 246 -0.87 -11.41 -14.95
C PRO A 246 0.59 -10.97 -15.09
N GLY A 247 0.94 -9.87 -14.44
CA GLY A 247 2.33 -9.51 -14.19
C GLY A 247 2.93 -10.51 -13.18
N ARG A 248 4.23 -10.77 -13.33
CA ARG A 248 4.97 -11.73 -12.50
C ARG A 248 6.34 -11.21 -12.12
N THR A 249 6.47 -9.90 -12.03
CA THR A 249 7.80 -9.32 -11.86
C THR A 249 7.82 -8.19 -10.83
N VAL A 250 8.99 -8.03 -10.23
CA VAL A 250 9.39 -6.84 -9.49
C VAL A 250 10.51 -6.17 -10.27
N SER A 251 10.32 -4.91 -10.67
CA SER A 251 11.38 -4.09 -11.24
C SER A 251 12.20 -3.47 -10.11
N MET A 252 13.52 -3.58 -10.19
CA MET A 252 14.46 -2.96 -9.26
C MET A 252 15.14 -1.80 -10.00
N ILE A 253 14.83 -0.57 -9.55
CA ILE A 253 15.36 0.66 -10.15
C ILE A 253 16.53 1.13 -9.28
N ASP A 254 17.66 1.35 -9.90
CA ASP A 254 18.78 2.07 -9.31
C ASP A 254 18.44 3.57 -9.25
N LEU A 255 18.42 4.15 -8.04
CA LEU A 255 17.99 5.53 -7.80
C LEU A 255 19.07 6.57 -8.07
N GLU A 256 20.29 6.19 -8.39
CA GLU A 256 21.34 7.09 -8.87
C GLU A 256 21.22 7.31 -10.38
N SER A 257 21.13 6.21 -11.13
CA SER A 257 21.04 6.25 -12.60
C SER A 257 19.60 6.39 -13.12
N PHE A 258 18.59 6.14 -12.30
CA PHE A 258 17.17 6.05 -12.67
C PHE A 258 16.91 5.03 -13.78
N LYS A 259 17.57 3.88 -13.73
CA LYS A 259 17.39 2.78 -14.68
C LYS A 259 16.93 1.52 -13.95
N VAL A 260 16.17 0.68 -14.64
CA VAL A 260 15.88 -0.68 -14.15
C VAL A 260 17.16 -1.49 -14.22
N ALA A 261 17.78 -1.73 -13.08
CA ALA A 261 19.02 -2.52 -12.96
C ALA A 261 18.73 -4.03 -13.05
N LYS A 262 17.56 -4.46 -12.55
CA LYS A 262 17.15 -5.87 -12.51
C LYS A 262 15.64 -6.00 -12.57
N THR A 263 15.18 -7.11 -13.12
CA THR A 263 13.78 -7.56 -13.03
C THR A 263 13.77 -8.96 -12.42
N VAL A 264 13.07 -9.12 -11.29
CA VAL A 264 12.96 -10.40 -10.57
C VAL A 264 11.61 -11.02 -10.87
N VAL A 265 11.59 -12.28 -11.28
CA VAL A 265 10.35 -13.03 -11.53
C VAL A 265 9.80 -13.56 -10.22
N THR A 266 8.51 -13.30 -9.94
CA THR A 266 7.76 -13.74 -8.75
C THR A 266 6.54 -14.58 -9.16
N GLY A 267 5.55 -14.71 -8.28
CA GLY A 267 4.26 -15.31 -8.62
C GLY A 267 3.38 -14.37 -9.45
N ALA A 268 2.24 -14.88 -9.93
CA ALA A 268 1.29 -14.11 -10.71
C ALA A 268 0.60 -13.02 -9.88
N GLY A 269 0.54 -11.81 -10.41
CA GLY A 269 -0.09 -10.65 -9.76
C GLY A 269 0.78 -10.06 -8.65
N ALA A 270 2.07 -9.78 -8.90
CA ALA A 270 2.93 -9.09 -7.94
C ALA A 270 2.31 -7.76 -7.54
N HIS A 271 1.89 -7.59 -6.27
CA HIS A 271 1.12 -6.44 -5.81
C HIS A 271 1.77 -5.69 -4.66
N GLY A 272 1.72 -6.22 -3.44
CA GLY A 272 2.35 -5.63 -2.27
C GLY A 272 3.83 -5.90 -2.25
N VAL A 273 4.64 -4.92 -1.84
CA VAL A 273 6.08 -5.10 -1.65
C VAL A 273 6.54 -4.34 -0.41
N VAL A 274 7.34 -5.01 0.41
CA VAL A 274 8.06 -4.40 1.55
C VAL A 274 9.47 -4.96 1.60
N VAL A 275 10.39 -4.21 2.20
CA VAL A 275 11.76 -4.63 2.49
C VAL A 275 11.92 -4.74 3.99
N ASP A 276 12.65 -5.72 4.47
CA ASP A 276 12.98 -5.84 5.90
C ASP A 276 13.92 -4.70 6.35
N ARG A 277 14.04 -4.55 7.67
CA ARG A 277 14.80 -3.46 8.27
C ARG A 277 16.28 -3.46 7.86
N ASP A 278 16.84 -4.65 7.68
CA ASP A 278 18.26 -4.83 7.36
C ASP A 278 18.55 -4.67 5.86
N GLY A 279 17.51 -4.53 5.04
CA GLY A 279 17.65 -4.43 3.58
C GLY A 279 18.09 -5.72 2.91
N ARG A 280 17.95 -6.88 3.59
CA ARG A 280 18.39 -8.17 3.09
C ARG A 280 17.33 -8.87 2.25
N TYR A 281 16.08 -8.82 2.67
CA TYR A 281 14.97 -9.48 2.00
C TYR A 281 13.87 -8.51 1.64
N ALA A 282 13.27 -8.73 0.48
CA ALA A 282 11.99 -8.13 0.12
C ALA A 282 10.91 -9.20 0.08
N TYR A 283 9.70 -8.85 0.50
CA TYR A 283 8.54 -9.72 0.50
C TYR A 283 7.49 -9.16 -0.44
N VAL A 284 6.97 -10.01 -1.32
CA VAL A 284 6.06 -9.61 -2.40
C VAL A 284 4.82 -10.48 -2.37
N THR A 285 3.64 -9.87 -2.25
CA THR A 285 2.38 -10.60 -2.41
C THR A 285 2.10 -10.86 -3.88
N ASN A 286 1.67 -12.08 -4.19
CA ASN A 286 1.30 -12.50 -5.53
C ASN A 286 -0.22 -12.76 -5.54
N THR A 287 -1.00 -11.72 -5.83
CA THR A 287 -2.46 -11.70 -5.66
C THR A 287 -3.18 -12.79 -6.44
N TYR A 288 -2.72 -13.08 -7.66
CA TYR A 288 -3.36 -14.10 -8.51
C TYR A 288 -2.80 -15.51 -8.28
N ALA A 289 -1.63 -15.62 -7.63
CA ALA A 289 -1.02 -16.89 -7.26
C ALA A 289 -1.29 -17.32 -5.81
N ASN A 290 -1.99 -16.49 -5.00
CA ASN A 290 -2.28 -16.76 -3.59
C ASN A 290 -1.01 -17.11 -2.78
N SER A 291 0.05 -16.34 -2.98
CA SER A 291 1.35 -16.62 -2.35
C SER A 291 2.10 -15.34 -1.99
N VAL A 292 3.14 -15.49 -1.18
CA VAL A 292 4.15 -14.46 -0.90
C VAL A 292 5.51 -14.98 -1.36
N SER A 293 6.22 -14.19 -2.15
CA SER A 293 7.61 -14.46 -2.55
C SER A 293 8.56 -13.69 -1.65
N MET A 294 9.62 -14.33 -1.18
CA MET A 294 10.76 -13.72 -0.50
C MET A 294 11.90 -13.58 -1.50
N ILE A 295 12.35 -12.36 -1.75
CA ILE A 295 13.46 -12.04 -2.64
C ILE A 295 14.69 -11.79 -1.77
N ASP A 296 15.79 -12.51 -2.00
CA ASP A 296 17.11 -12.17 -1.48
C ASP A 296 17.68 -11.00 -2.30
N LEU A 297 17.87 -9.85 -1.66
CA LEU A 297 18.32 -8.62 -2.32
C LEU A 297 19.82 -8.62 -2.63
N LYS A 298 20.60 -9.50 -2.01
CA LYS A 298 22.02 -9.71 -2.36
C LYS A 298 22.13 -10.40 -3.72
N ASP A 299 21.34 -11.45 -3.92
CA ASP A 299 21.39 -12.27 -5.14
C ASP A 299 20.38 -11.82 -6.19
N ASN A 300 19.44 -10.92 -5.82
CA ASN A 300 18.34 -10.45 -6.67
C ASN A 300 17.53 -11.63 -7.26
N LYS A 301 17.15 -12.57 -6.41
CA LYS A 301 16.41 -13.79 -6.76
C LYS A 301 15.34 -14.11 -5.72
N VAL A 302 14.26 -14.76 -6.15
CA VAL A 302 13.31 -15.37 -5.22
C VAL A 302 14.02 -16.53 -4.50
N ALA A 303 14.18 -16.39 -3.18
CA ALA A 303 14.77 -17.42 -2.32
C ALA A 303 13.72 -18.45 -1.90
N LYS A 304 12.50 -18.01 -1.60
CA LYS A 304 11.38 -18.86 -1.16
C LYS A 304 10.04 -18.30 -1.63
N THR A 305 9.05 -19.17 -1.73
CA THR A 305 7.64 -18.78 -1.93
C THR A 305 6.77 -19.55 -0.95
N LEU A 306 5.87 -18.85 -0.26
CA LEU A 306 4.97 -19.40 0.74
C LEU A 306 3.52 -19.21 0.29
N PRO A 307 2.65 -20.24 0.39
CA PRO A 307 1.21 -20.05 0.21
C PRO A 307 0.64 -19.06 1.23
N ALA A 308 -0.16 -18.11 0.76
CA ALA A 308 -0.94 -17.17 1.58
C ALA A 308 -2.43 -17.50 1.52
N GLY A 309 -3.27 -16.63 2.08
CA GLY A 309 -4.71 -16.70 1.85
C GLY A 309 -5.08 -16.31 0.42
N LYS A 310 -6.38 -16.35 0.10
CA LYS A 310 -6.88 -16.00 -1.24
C LYS A 310 -6.70 -14.51 -1.52
N ALA A 311 -6.15 -14.18 -2.68
CA ALA A 311 -5.88 -12.83 -3.16
C ALA A 311 -5.12 -11.98 -2.13
N PRO A 312 -3.87 -12.35 -1.74
CA PRO A 312 -3.07 -11.54 -0.85
C PRO A 312 -2.75 -10.20 -1.52
N ASN A 313 -2.94 -9.10 -0.79
CA ASN A 313 -2.84 -7.73 -1.30
C ASN A 313 -1.77 -6.95 -0.53
N GLY A 314 -2.15 -6.25 0.53
CA GLY A 314 -1.21 -5.51 1.38
C GLY A 314 -0.31 -6.42 2.21
N ILE A 315 0.91 -5.94 2.48
CA ILE A 315 1.90 -6.62 3.32
C ILE A 315 2.65 -5.61 4.16
N SER A 316 2.94 -5.95 5.42
CA SER A 316 3.74 -5.13 6.34
C SER A 316 4.61 -6.03 7.22
N VAL A 317 5.81 -5.56 7.53
CA VAL A 317 6.74 -6.19 8.47
C VAL A 317 6.76 -5.42 9.79
N THR A 318 7.02 -6.11 10.88
CA THR A 318 7.29 -5.47 12.19
C THR A 318 8.62 -4.70 12.12
N PRO A 319 8.72 -3.56 12.82
CA PRO A 319 9.95 -2.79 12.93
C PRO A 319 11.14 -3.59 13.46
#